data_a88a7e6224ca6251f903239e0bc41b9c
#
_entry.id   a88a7e6224ca6251f903239e0bc41b9c
#
_cell.length_a   1.000
_cell.length_b   1.000
_cell.length_c   1.000
_cell.angle_alpha   90.00
_cell.angle_beta   90.00
_cell.angle_gamma   90.00
#
_symmetry.space_group_name_H-M   'P 1'
#
loop_
_entity.id
_entity.type
_entity.pdbx_description
1 polymer ?
#
loop_
_entity_poly.entity_id
_entity_poly.type
_entity_poly.pdbx_seq_one_letter_code
_entity_poly.pdbx_strand_id
1 'polypeptide(L)'
;MYQSSNILISPLDWGLGHATRCIPIINHLIKQGCTVFIAAEGNVKALLESEFPQVVFLPLPSYNVKYAKQKKWLAIKILIQTPRILYLIYKEHQWLKKAINTYSIDGVISDNRFGLFTTKVPCVYITHQLLIKTGNKFIEAVISKIHLYFINKYTECWIPDYKENENIAGQLSHPPNIYKNVKYIGCLSRFYIIKDVEIKYDILILLSGPEPQRTVLEKILLLQLKEFKGRCLFIRGLPGADSSFSNETIIENTTNKLEIKNHLNSTQLNKAIQQAEIVISRSGYTTVMDLIKLNKKAILIPTPGQTEQEYLAKHLMNTKNFYTQNQDEFLLSKAMTEAAKFNYLYVNKKMDQYVNIVDMFLEKINNKVGL
;
A
#
# COMPACT_ATOMS: atom_id res chain seq x y z
N MET A 1 15.69 -24.08 -12.93
CA MET A 1 14.35 -24.08 -12.27
C MET A 1 14.62 -24.35 -10.80
N TYR A 2 14.09 -23.50 -9.94
CA TYR A 2 14.12 -23.75 -8.50
C TYR A 2 13.26 -24.98 -8.18
N GLN A 3 13.65 -25.77 -7.18
CA GLN A 3 12.79 -26.83 -6.65
C GLN A 3 11.48 -26.16 -6.17
N SER A 4 10.31 -26.75 -6.44
CA SER A 4 9.00 -26.17 -6.06
C SER A 4 8.96 -25.93 -4.55
N SER A 5 9.11 -24.67 -4.12
CA SER A 5 9.06 -24.28 -2.72
C SER A 5 7.66 -23.78 -2.35
N ASN A 6 7.21 -24.12 -1.15
CA ASN A 6 5.92 -23.70 -0.59
C ASN A 6 6.09 -22.39 0.18
N ILE A 7 5.58 -21.29 -0.35
CA ILE A 7 5.74 -19.96 0.24
C ILE A 7 4.43 -19.44 0.81
N LEU A 8 4.44 -19.10 2.10
CA LEU A 8 3.31 -18.44 2.76
C LEU A 8 3.45 -16.92 2.67
N ILE A 9 2.43 -16.25 2.14
CA ILE A 9 2.33 -14.78 2.15
C ILE A 9 1.15 -14.36 3.00
N SER A 10 1.34 -13.35 3.84
CA SER A 10 0.26 -12.83 4.69
C SER A 10 0.31 -11.30 4.78
N PRO A 11 -0.52 -10.58 4.02
CA PRO A 11 -0.69 -9.15 4.16
C PRO A 11 -1.53 -8.80 5.38
N LEU A 12 -1.23 -7.63 5.98
CA LEU A 12 -2.05 -7.06 7.03
C LEU A 12 -3.39 -6.59 6.46
N ASP A 13 -4.44 -6.73 7.24
CA ASP A 13 -5.82 -6.43 6.85
C ASP A 13 -6.31 -5.00 7.18
N TRP A 14 -5.39 -4.08 7.47
CA TRP A 14 -5.70 -2.67 7.78
C TRP A 14 -5.95 -1.80 6.53
N GLY A 15 -6.39 -2.41 5.46
CA GLY A 15 -6.67 -1.76 4.19
C GLY A 15 -6.12 -2.53 3.00
N LEU A 16 -6.63 -2.23 1.82
CA LEU A 16 -6.27 -2.94 0.60
C LEU A 16 -4.82 -2.67 0.13
N GLY A 17 -4.17 -1.62 0.64
CA GLY A 17 -2.80 -1.27 0.28
C GLY A 17 -1.78 -2.38 0.57
N HIS A 18 -1.94 -3.12 1.67
CA HIS A 18 -1.09 -4.26 2.01
C HIS A 18 -1.27 -5.41 1.02
N ALA A 19 -2.52 -5.71 0.67
CA ALA A 19 -2.83 -6.72 -0.33
C ALA A 19 -2.25 -6.36 -1.70
N THR A 20 -2.48 -5.13 -2.16
CA THR A 20 -2.05 -4.69 -3.50
C THR A 20 -0.54 -4.68 -3.67
N ARG A 21 0.23 -4.31 -2.64
CA ARG A 21 1.69 -4.34 -2.73
C ARG A 21 2.30 -5.75 -2.65
N CYS A 22 1.55 -6.75 -2.17
CA CYS A 22 1.98 -8.14 -2.23
C CYS A 22 1.80 -8.76 -3.63
N ILE A 23 0.93 -8.22 -4.48
CA ILE A 23 0.63 -8.75 -5.82
C ILE A 23 1.89 -8.96 -6.68
N PRO A 24 2.81 -7.98 -6.83
CA PRO A 24 4.02 -8.18 -7.63
C PRO A 24 4.92 -9.29 -7.09
N ILE A 25 5.02 -9.45 -5.76
CA ILE A 25 5.79 -10.54 -5.14
C ILE A 25 5.13 -11.89 -5.42
N ILE A 26 3.81 -12.00 -5.25
CA ILE A 26 3.04 -13.22 -5.54
C ILE A 26 3.22 -13.64 -6.99
N ASN A 27 3.07 -12.70 -7.92
CA ASN A 27 3.27 -12.94 -9.35
C ASN A 27 4.68 -13.47 -9.64
N HIS A 28 5.70 -12.89 -9.03
CA HIS A 28 7.08 -13.31 -9.22
C HIS A 28 7.31 -14.72 -8.68
N LEU A 29 6.82 -15.04 -7.48
CA LEU A 29 6.93 -16.37 -6.88
C LEU A 29 6.25 -17.44 -7.74
N ILE A 30 5.04 -17.18 -8.23
CA ILE A 30 4.32 -18.09 -9.15
C ILE A 30 5.14 -18.29 -10.43
N LYS A 31 5.70 -17.23 -11.01
CA LYS A 31 6.56 -17.29 -12.20
C LYS A 31 7.82 -18.13 -11.96
N GLN A 32 8.36 -18.13 -10.74
CA GLN A 32 9.51 -18.95 -10.35
C GLN A 32 9.13 -20.43 -10.06
N GLY A 33 7.86 -20.80 -10.18
CA GLY A 33 7.38 -22.17 -9.96
C GLY A 33 7.09 -22.51 -8.49
N CYS A 34 7.00 -21.51 -7.62
CA CYS A 34 6.63 -21.74 -6.21
C CYS A 34 5.15 -22.05 -6.06
N THR A 35 4.81 -22.90 -5.08
CA THR A 35 3.45 -23.04 -4.58
C THR A 35 3.20 -21.94 -3.55
N VAL A 36 2.29 -21.02 -3.86
CA VAL A 36 1.99 -19.89 -2.98
C VAL A 36 0.74 -20.18 -2.16
N PHE A 37 0.84 -19.96 -0.84
CA PHE A 37 -0.28 -19.96 0.11
C PHE A 37 -0.50 -18.53 0.58
N ILE A 38 -1.76 -18.07 0.60
CA ILE A 38 -2.10 -16.72 1.08
C ILE A 38 -2.91 -16.84 2.36
N ALA A 39 -2.38 -16.31 3.48
CA ALA A 39 -3.10 -16.25 4.74
C ALA A 39 -3.76 -14.87 4.89
N ALA A 40 -5.08 -14.82 4.68
CA ALA A 40 -5.87 -13.60 4.73
C ALA A 40 -7.36 -13.87 4.96
N GLU A 41 -8.09 -12.84 5.43
CA GLU A 41 -9.55 -12.83 5.59
C GLU A 41 -10.15 -11.51 5.05
N GLY A 42 -11.49 -11.46 4.98
CA GLY A 42 -12.25 -10.26 4.63
C GLY A 42 -11.93 -9.68 3.25
N ASN A 43 -11.89 -8.36 3.15
CA ASN A 43 -11.69 -7.64 1.88
C ASN A 43 -10.31 -7.89 1.26
N VAL A 44 -9.29 -8.15 2.06
CA VAL A 44 -7.93 -8.50 1.60
C VAL A 44 -7.95 -9.84 0.88
N LYS A 45 -8.63 -10.85 1.47
CA LYS A 45 -8.83 -12.15 0.85
C LYS A 45 -9.61 -12.00 -0.47
N ALA A 46 -10.77 -11.33 -0.44
CA ALA A 46 -11.61 -11.16 -1.63
C ALA A 46 -10.86 -10.51 -2.81
N LEU A 47 -10.04 -9.49 -2.53
CA LEU A 47 -9.21 -8.86 -3.55
C LEU A 47 -8.16 -9.83 -4.12
N LEU A 48 -7.44 -10.53 -3.26
CA LEU A 48 -6.39 -11.45 -3.72
C LEU A 48 -6.95 -12.71 -4.39
N GLU A 49 -8.13 -13.19 -3.99
CA GLU A 49 -8.84 -14.28 -4.69
C GLU A 49 -9.25 -13.88 -6.11
N SER A 50 -9.66 -12.62 -6.31
CA SER A 50 -9.98 -12.13 -7.64
C SER A 50 -8.75 -11.99 -8.56
N GLU A 51 -7.57 -11.72 -7.98
CA GLU A 51 -6.31 -11.62 -8.74
C GLU A 51 -5.65 -13.00 -8.95
N PHE A 52 -5.82 -13.94 -8.00
CA PHE A 52 -5.16 -15.24 -7.96
C PHE A 52 -6.13 -16.38 -7.62
N PRO A 53 -7.12 -16.68 -8.49
CA PRO A 53 -8.12 -17.71 -8.19
C PRO A 53 -7.54 -19.13 -8.04
N GLN A 54 -6.32 -19.37 -8.55
CA GLN A 54 -5.62 -20.66 -8.49
C GLN A 54 -4.80 -20.88 -7.21
N VAL A 55 -4.65 -19.85 -6.35
CA VAL A 55 -3.81 -19.91 -5.15
C VAL A 55 -4.61 -20.45 -3.96
N VAL A 56 -3.95 -21.16 -3.06
CA VAL A 56 -4.60 -21.70 -1.84
C VAL A 56 -4.69 -20.62 -0.76
N PHE A 57 -5.90 -20.34 -0.29
CA PHE A 57 -6.16 -19.38 0.78
C PHE A 57 -6.33 -20.08 2.12
N LEU A 58 -5.58 -19.61 3.12
CA LEU A 58 -5.63 -20.11 4.49
C LEU A 58 -6.30 -19.06 5.40
N PRO A 59 -7.22 -19.46 6.29
CA PRO A 59 -7.85 -18.51 7.21
C PRO A 59 -6.85 -18.05 8.27
N LEU A 60 -6.69 -16.74 8.42
CA LEU A 60 -5.87 -16.14 9.47
C LEU A 60 -6.60 -14.92 10.05
N PRO A 61 -7.01 -14.97 11.34
CA PRO A 61 -7.81 -13.93 11.94
C PRO A 61 -7.20 -12.53 11.84
N SER A 62 -8.07 -11.55 11.61
CA SER A 62 -7.76 -10.13 11.56
C SER A 62 -7.42 -9.57 12.94
N TYR A 63 -6.50 -8.60 13.01
CA TYR A 63 -6.29 -7.80 14.24
C TYR A 63 -7.50 -6.94 14.61
N ASN A 64 -8.36 -6.58 13.66
CA ASN A 64 -9.56 -5.76 13.85
C ASN A 64 -9.29 -4.50 14.70
N VAL A 65 -8.19 -3.78 14.41
CA VAL A 65 -7.80 -2.57 15.15
C VAL A 65 -8.75 -1.44 14.79
N LYS A 66 -9.32 -0.81 15.84
CA LYS A 66 -10.22 0.33 15.68
C LYS A 66 -9.45 1.63 15.89
N TYR A 67 -9.41 2.48 14.87
CA TYR A 67 -8.81 3.81 14.97
C TYR A 67 -9.72 4.78 15.76
N ALA A 68 -9.10 5.75 16.42
CA ALA A 68 -9.85 6.84 17.06
C ALA A 68 -10.34 7.82 15.99
N LYS A 69 -11.57 8.34 16.14
CA LYS A 69 -12.11 9.40 15.27
C LYS A 69 -11.36 10.73 15.43
N GLN A 70 -10.74 10.96 16.57
CA GLN A 70 -9.99 12.18 16.91
C GLN A 70 -8.53 11.85 17.24
N LYS A 71 -7.59 12.64 16.74
CA LYS A 71 -6.14 12.49 16.91
C LYS A 71 -5.71 12.40 18.40
N LYS A 72 -6.36 13.18 19.28
CA LYS A 72 -6.08 13.23 20.72
C LYS A 72 -6.23 11.88 21.45
N TRP A 73 -7.15 11.04 20.98
CA TRP A 73 -7.47 9.77 21.64
C TRP A 73 -6.77 8.56 20.99
N LEU A 74 -5.99 8.77 19.92
CA LEU A 74 -5.35 7.68 19.17
C LEU A 74 -4.39 6.86 20.06
N ALA A 75 -3.51 7.55 20.80
CA ALA A 75 -2.53 6.91 21.67
C ALA A 75 -3.19 6.08 22.79
N ILE A 76 -4.21 6.65 23.44
CA ILE A 76 -4.95 5.96 24.52
C ILE A 76 -5.68 4.74 23.94
N LYS A 77 -6.29 4.88 22.77
CA LYS A 77 -7.03 3.80 22.14
C LYS A 77 -6.12 2.64 21.68
N ILE A 78 -4.92 2.95 21.24
CA ILE A 78 -3.89 1.94 20.92
C ILE A 78 -3.46 1.26 22.23
N LEU A 79 -3.18 2.00 23.29
CA LEU A 79 -2.76 1.45 24.57
C LEU A 79 -3.81 0.47 25.15
N ILE A 80 -5.09 0.82 25.10
CA ILE A 80 -6.19 -0.05 25.56
C ILE A 80 -6.28 -1.32 24.72
N GLN A 81 -5.98 -1.27 23.42
CA GLN A 81 -6.00 -2.42 22.52
C GLN A 81 -4.73 -3.28 22.58
N THR A 82 -3.65 -2.78 23.17
CA THR A 82 -2.34 -3.47 23.21
C THR A 82 -2.41 -4.90 23.76
N PRO A 83 -3.10 -5.21 24.87
CA PRO A 83 -3.17 -6.59 25.37
C PRO A 83 -3.84 -7.55 24.36
N ARG A 84 -4.89 -7.09 23.70
CA ARG A 84 -5.56 -7.85 22.64
C ARG A 84 -4.65 -8.07 21.43
N ILE A 85 -3.90 -7.04 21.01
CA ILE A 85 -2.96 -7.12 19.89
C ILE A 85 -1.86 -8.14 20.22
N LEU A 86 -1.27 -8.10 21.41
CA LEU A 86 -0.25 -9.05 21.85
C LEU A 86 -0.79 -10.48 21.88
N TYR A 87 -2.02 -10.69 22.35
CA TYR A 87 -2.68 -11.97 22.31
C TYR A 87 -2.87 -12.49 20.88
N LEU A 88 -3.28 -11.64 19.95
CA LEU A 88 -3.43 -12.00 18.54
C LEU A 88 -2.09 -12.32 17.88
N ILE A 89 -1.03 -11.57 18.18
CA ILE A 89 0.34 -11.89 17.74
C ILE A 89 0.77 -13.28 18.24
N TYR A 90 0.48 -13.59 19.51
CA TYR A 90 0.73 -14.94 20.04
C TYR A 90 -0.07 -16.02 19.30
N LYS A 91 -1.35 -15.78 19.03
CA LYS A 91 -2.22 -16.69 18.24
C LYS A 91 -1.70 -16.91 16.82
N GLU A 92 -1.26 -15.85 16.14
CA GLU A 92 -0.61 -15.95 14.82
C GLU A 92 0.64 -16.84 14.88
N HIS A 93 1.47 -16.66 15.91
CA HIS A 93 2.66 -17.47 16.06
C HIS A 93 2.34 -18.96 16.28
N GLN A 94 1.31 -19.30 17.06
CA GLN A 94 0.86 -20.67 17.22
C GLN A 94 0.24 -21.23 15.93
N TRP A 95 -0.54 -20.42 15.22
CA TRP A 95 -1.11 -20.78 13.93
C TRP A 95 -0.01 -21.06 12.89
N LEU A 96 1.01 -20.21 12.81
CA LEU A 96 2.14 -20.42 11.90
C LEU A 96 2.85 -21.76 12.14
N LYS A 97 3.11 -22.12 13.41
CA LYS A 97 3.73 -23.41 13.76
C LYS A 97 2.96 -24.61 13.21
N LYS A 98 1.61 -24.54 13.26
CA LYS A 98 0.75 -25.59 12.70
C LYS A 98 0.79 -25.55 11.17
N ALA A 99 0.65 -24.37 10.57
CA ALA A 99 0.63 -24.18 9.11
C ALA A 99 1.91 -24.71 8.44
N ILE A 100 3.10 -24.44 9.03
CA ILE A 100 4.38 -24.93 8.51
C ILE A 100 4.37 -26.47 8.41
N ASN A 101 3.93 -27.16 9.44
CA ASN A 101 3.91 -28.62 9.44
C ASN A 101 2.81 -29.20 8.53
N THR A 102 1.63 -28.55 8.48
CA THR A 102 0.47 -29.07 7.72
C THR A 102 0.66 -28.88 6.21
N TYR A 103 1.23 -27.73 5.80
CA TYR A 103 1.35 -27.36 4.39
C TYR A 103 2.81 -27.40 3.89
N SER A 104 3.72 -27.95 4.69
CA SER A 104 5.16 -28.04 4.35
C SER A 104 5.71 -26.69 3.86
N ILE A 105 5.45 -25.60 4.61
CA ILE A 105 5.88 -24.26 4.24
C ILE A 105 7.40 -24.14 4.40
N ASP A 106 8.08 -23.71 3.31
CA ASP A 106 9.53 -23.54 3.24
C ASP A 106 10.00 -22.11 3.51
N GLY A 107 9.10 -21.12 3.31
CA GLY A 107 9.39 -19.71 3.57
C GLY A 107 8.14 -18.90 3.88
N VAL A 108 8.31 -17.81 4.65
CA VAL A 108 7.21 -16.94 5.09
C VAL A 108 7.51 -15.50 4.70
N ILE A 109 6.54 -14.82 4.08
CA ILE A 109 6.57 -13.39 3.78
C ILE A 109 5.39 -12.72 4.47
N SER A 110 5.68 -11.97 5.52
CA SER A 110 4.70 -11.27 6.35
C SER A 110 4.70 -9.78 6.05
N ASP A 111 3.59 -9.25 5.58
CA ASP A 111 3.47 -7.80 5.39
C ASP A 111 2.76 -7.18 6.60
N ASN A 112 3.55 -6.54 7.47
CA ASN A 112 3.15 -5.86 8.70
C ASN A 112 2.38 -6.73 9.73
N ARG A 113 2.48 -8.06 9.68
CA ARG A 113 1.93 -8.97 10.71
C ARG A 113 3.06 -9.47 11.60
N PHE A 114 2.96 -9.22 12.90
CA PHE A 114 4.09 -9.39 13.83
C PHE A 114 4.30 -10.83 14.32
N GLY A 115 3.28 -11.69 14.24
CA GLY A 115 3.35 -13.06 14.81
C GLY A 115 3.89 -14.13 13.86
N LEU A 116 4.12 -13.81 12.58
CA LEU A 116 4.48 -14.79 11.54
C LEU A 116 5.99 -14.98 11.39
N PHE A 117 6.67 -15.27 12.48
CA PHE A 117 8.11 -15.55 12.50
C PHE A 117 8.41 -16.92 13.10
N THR A 118 9.53 -17.54 12.70
CA THR A 118 10.03 -18.80 13.23
C THR A 118 11.52 -18.94 12.91
N THR A 119 12.20 -19.84 13.66
CA THR A 119 13.58 -20.24 13.33
C THR A 119 13.66 -21.45 12.41
N LYS A 120 12.53 -22.14 12.16
CA LYS A 120 12.49 -23.36 11.33
C LYS A 120 12.71 -23.06 9.85
N VAL A 121 12.10 -22.00 9.34
CA VAL A 121 12.17 -21.58 7.94
C VAL A 121 12.52 -20.10 7.86
N PRO A 122 13.10 -19.61 6.75
CA PRO A 122 13.33 -18.18 6.53
C PRO A 122 12.02 -17.39 6.58
N CYS A 123 12.01 -16.29 7.34
CA CYS A 123 10.85 -15.42 7.48
C CYS A 123 11.23 -13.98 7.13
N VAL A 124 10.42 -13.35 6.29
CA VAL A 124 10.56 -11.95 5.87
C VAL A 124 9.45 -11.11 6.50
N TYR A 125 9.81 -9.92 6.97
CA TYR A 125 8.87 -8.90 7.39
C TYR A 125 8.92 -7.73 6.40
N ILE A 126 7.78 -7.35 5.81
CA ILE A 126 7.69 -6.20 4.91
C ILE A 126 7.10 -5.01 5.66
N THR A 127 7.77 -3.87 5.61
CA THR A 127 7.24 -2.60 6.11
C THR A 127 7.93 -1.42 5.43
N HIS A 128 7.20 -0.32 5.22
CA HIS A 128 7.77 0.95 4.79
C HIS A 128 7.95 1.93 5.95
N GLN A 129 7.55 1.54 7.15
CA GLN A 129 7.64 2.38 8.34
C GLN A 129 8.54 1.71 9.38
N LEU A 130 9.84 1.94 9.31
CA LEU A 130 10.77 1.62 10.39
C LEU A 130 10.61 2.61 11.56
N LEU A 131 10.27 3.85 11.24
CA LEU A 131 9.95 4.90 12.20
C LEU A 131 8.45 5.23 12.13
N ILE A 132 7.71 4.93 13.20
CA ILE A 132 6.28 5.21 13.29
C ILE A 132 6.09 6.60 13.90
N LYS A 133 5.56 7.55 13.13
CA LYS A 133 5.30 8.92 13.57
C LYS A 133 3.92 9.03 14.21
N THR A 134 3.88 9.54 15.44
CA THR A 134 2.64 9.79 16.20
C THR A 134 2.44 11.25 16.56
N GLY A 135 3.48 12.08 16.34
CA GLY A 135 3.53 13.46 16.77
C GLY A 135 4.00 13.67 18.22
N ASN A 136 4.34 12.57 18.94
CA ASN A 136 4.92 12.61 20.27
C ASN A 136 6.21 11.78 20.30
N LYS A 137 7.36 12.43 20.48
CA LYS A 137 8.69 11.80 20.41
C LYS A 137 8.87 10.65 21.43
N PHE A 138 8.29 10.76 22.62
CA PHE A 138 8.40 9.69 23.64
C PHE A 138 7.62 8.45 23.21
N ILE A 139 6.37 8.62 22.74
CA ILE A 139 5.53 7.54 22.23
C ILE A 139 6.20 6.89 21.01
N GLU A 140 6.74 7.70 20.10
CA GLU A 140 7.49 7.22 18.92
C GLU A 140 8.68 6.35 19.32
N ALA A 141 9.43 6.75 20.33
CA ALA A 141 10.58 5.98 20.83
C ALA A 141 10.15 4.62 21.42
N VAL A 142 9.06 4.58 22.20
CA VAL A 142 8.54 3.34 22.79
C VAL A 142 8.02 2.41 21.69
N ILE A 143 7.18 2.92 20.78
CA ILE A 143 6.62 2.12 19.67
C ILE A 143 7.74 1.60 18.76
N SER A 144 8.76 2.43 18.47
CA SER A 144 9.90 2.02 17.65
C SER A 144 10.71 0.90 18.29
N LYS A 145 10.90 0.91 19.62
CA LYS A 145 11.56 -0.19 20.34
C LYS A 145 10.77 -1.50 20.25
N ILE A 146 9.44 -1.43 20.42
CA ILE A 146 8.56 -2.61 20.30
C ILE A 146 8.60 -3.13 18.86
N HIS A 147 8.49 -2.23 17.87
CA HIS A 147 8.55 -2.59 16.47
C HIS A 147 9.87 -3.25 16.10
N LEU A 148 10.99 -2.68 16.55
CA LEU A 148 12.33 -3.25 16.38
C LEU A 148 12.44 -4.65 17.00
N TYR A 149 11.89 -4.86 18.22
CA TYR A 149 11.87 -6.17 18.84
C TYR A 149 11.23 -7.24 17.94
N PHE A 150 10.10 -6.91 17.32
CA PHE A 150 9.44 -7.85 16.40
C PHE A 150 10.21 -8.02 15.08
N ILE A 151 10.69 -6.93 14.46
CA ILE A 151 11.50 -7.00 13.24
C ILE A 151 12.71 -7.93 13.42
N ASN A 152 13.39 -7.86 14.58
CA ASN A 152 14.57 -8.70 14.87
C ASN A 152 14.24 -10.20 15.05
N LYS A 153 12.96 -10.58 15.10
CA LYS A 153 12.55 -12.00 15.08
C LYS A 153 12.51 -12.60 13.67
N TYR A 154 12.52 -11.75 12.66
CA TYR A 154 12.51 -12.17 11.26
C TYR A 154 13.93 -12.32 10.72
N THR A 155 14.10 -13.20 9.76
CA THR A 155 15.38 -13.41 9.06
C THR A 155 15.79 -12.17 8.29
N GLU A 156 14.83 -11.51 7.64
CA GLU A 156 15.02 -10.30 6.86
C GLU A 156 13.84 -9.33 7.06
N CYS A 157 14.13 -8.03 6.96
CA CYS A 157 13.11 -6.99 6.88
C CYS A 157 13.23 -6.31 5.51
N TRP A 158 12.19 -6.41 4.69
CA TRP A 158 12.14 -5.81 3.37
C TRP A 158 11.42 -4.47 3.42
N ILE A 159 12.11 -3.45 2.93
CA ILE A 159 11.59 -2.10 2.86
C ILE A 159 11.24 -1.80 1.40
N PRO A 160 9.95 -1.64 1.07
CA PRO A 160 9.55 -1.26 -0.28
C PRO A 160 9.84 0.22 -0.53
N ASP A 161 11.11 0.58 -0.56
CA ASP A 161 11.65 1.90 -0.82
C ASP A 161 13.07 1.77 -1.40
N TYR A 162 13.69 2.88 -1.80
CA TYR A 162 15.05 2.94 -2.32
C TYR A 162 16.03 3.27 -1.21
N LYS A 163 17.23 2.67 -1.25
CA LYS A 163 18.25 2.85 -0.21
C LYS A 163 18.88 4.25 -0.23
N GLU A 164 18.94 4.87 -1.40
CA GLU A 164 19.65 6.13 -1.64
C GLU A 164 18.81 7.36 -1.29
N ASN A 165 19.39 8.56 -1.48
CA ASN A 165 18.77 9.84 -1.10
C ASN A 165 17.43 10.14 -1.80
N GLU A 166 17.10 9.42 -2.85
CA GLU A 166 15.87 9.56 -3.63
C GLU A 166 14.73 8.66 -3.11
N ASN A 167 14.76 8.32 -1.82
CA ASN A 167 13.73 7.49 -1.21
C ASN A 167 12.36 8.20 -1.19
N ILE A 168 11.31 7.38 -1.16
CA ILE A 168 9.91 7.83 -1.24
C ILE A 168 9.36 8.18 0.14
N ALA A 169 9.69 7.38 1.16
CA ALA A 169 9.11 7.49 2.49
C ALA A 169 9.94 8.37 3.45
N GLY A 170 11.07 8.89 3.02
CA GLY A 170 11.91 9.75 3.85
C GLY A 170 12.31 9.06 5.16
N GLN A 171 12.17 9.78 6.28
CA GLN A 171 12.52 9.25 7.60
C GLN A 171 11.67 8.05 8.05
N LEU A 172 10.51 7.79 7.44
CA LEU A 172 9.69 6.63 7.81
C LEU A 172 10.43 5.32 7.51
N SER A 173 11.10 5.25 6.37
CA SER A 173 11.88 4.10 5.91
C SER A 173 13.36 4.20 6.22
N HIS A 174 13.88 5.40 6.55
CA HIS A 174 15.28 5.70 6.80
C HIS A 174 15.49 6.31 8.20
N PRO A 175 15.33 5.52 9.27
CA PRO A 175 15.65 5.99 10.62
C PRO A 175 17.16 6.21 10.77
N PRO A 176 17.60 7.03 11.74
CA PRO A 176 19.02 7.30 11.99
C PRO A 176 19.85 6.03 12.28
N ASN A 177 19.25 5.03 12.89
CA ASN A 177 19.88 3.75 13.18
C ASN A 177 19.46 2.69 12.19
N ILE A 178 20.42 2.10 11.47
CA ILE A 178 20.18 1.06 10.48
C ILE A 178 20.10 -0.31 11.18
N TYR A 179 19.06 -1.06 10.87
CA TYR A 179 18.87 -2.43 11.34
C TYR A 179 19.69 -3.41 10.50
N LYS A 180 20.30 -4.40 11.14
CA LYS A 180 21.24 -5.35 10.48
C LYS A 180 20.59 -6.22 9.40
N ASN A 181 19.29 -6.53 9.52
CA ASN A 181 18.55 -7.43 8.65
C ASN A 181 17.66 -6.70 7.60
N VAL A 182 17.86 -5.39 7.42
CA VAL A 182 17.06 -4.58 6.48
C VAL A 182 17.59 -4.69 5.05
N LYS A 183 16.69 -4.89 4.10
CA LYS A 183 16.92 -4.81 2.67
C LYS A 183 15.92 -3.87 2.01
N TYR A 184 16.42 -2.89 1.27
CA TYR A 184 15.58 -2.03 0.44
C TYR A 184 15.29 -2.75 -0.88
N ILE A 185 14.00 -2.94 -1.18
CA ILE A 185 13.55 -3.76 -2.31
C ILE A 185 13.01 -2.95 -3.49
N GLY A 186 13.11 -1.62 -3.40
CA GLY A 186 12.54 -0.72 -4.41
C GLY A 186 11.02 -0.62 -4.34
N CYS A 187 10.44 -0.04 -5.34
CA CYS A 187 9.00 0.21 -5.42
C CYS A 187 8.22 -1.09 -5.67
N LEU A 188 7.16 -1.31 -4.89
CA LEU A 188 6.21 -2.40 -5.10
C LEU A 188 4.92 -1.86 -5.69
N SER A 189 4.70 -2.09 -6.97
CA SER A 189 3.45 -1.75 -7.64
C SER A 189 2.96 -2.93 -8.48
N ARG A 190 1.64 -3.14 -8.46
CA ARG A 190 0.96 -4.12 -9.32
C ARG A 190 0.79 -3.65 -10.75
N PHE A 191 1.11 -2.37 -11.03
CA PHE A 191 0.89 -1.73 -12.31
C PHE A 191 2.11 -1.84 -13.24
N TYR A 192 1.84 -1.72 -14.52
CA TYR A 192 2.81 -1.78 -15.60
C TYR A 192 2.55 -0.68 -16.62
N ILE A 193 3.60 -0.23 -17.30
CA ILE A 193 3.51 0.79 -18.33
C ILE A 193 2.89 0.17 -19.60
N ILE A 194 1.84 0.80 -20.09
CA ILE A 194 1.19 0.47 -21.35
C ILE A 194 1.77 1.42 -22.41
N LYS A 195 2.25 0.89 -23.53
CA LYS A 195 2.75 1.69 -24.64
C LYS A 195 1.61 2.41 -25.37
N ASP A 196 1.86 3.59 -25.87
CA ASP A 196 0.96 4.35 -26.76
C ASP A 196 -0.45 4.57 -26.18
N VAL A 197 -0.53 4.97 -24.91
CA VAL A 197 -1.79 5.26 -24.24
C VAL A 197 -2.29 6.66 -24.62
N GLU A 198 -3.46 6.71 -25.22
CA GLU A 198 -4.16 7.97 -25.51
C GLU A 198 -4.71 8.59 -24.21
N ILE A 199 -4.50 9.90 -24.04
CA ILE A 199 -5.07 10.65 -22.91
C ILE A 199 -6.56 10.91 -23.16
N LYS A 200 -7.39 10.38 -22.28
CA LYS A 200 -8.86 10.49 -22.34
C LYS A 200 -9.45 11.43 -21.31
N TYR A 201 -8.76 11.59 -20.18
CA TYR A 201 -9.22 12.37 -19.05
C TYR A 201 -8.21 13.46 -18.71
N ASP A 202 -8.70 14.67 -18.49
CA ASP A 202 -7.86 15.76 -18.01
C ASP A 202 -7.53 15.54 -16.52
N ILE A 203 -8.49 14.96 -15.78
CA ILE A 203 -8.31 14.59 -14.36
C ILE A 203 -8.86 13.18 -14.11
N LEU A 204 -8.10 12.38 -13.37
CA LEU A 204 -8.59 11.20 -12.68
C LEU A 204 -8.63 11.48 -11.18
N ILE A 205 -9.79 11.34 -10.54
CA ILE A 205 -9.91 11.36 -9.09
C ILE A 205 -10.01 9.93 -8.58
N LEU A 206 -9.06 9.55 -7.73
CA LEU A 206 -8.99 8.22 -7.13
C LEU A 206 -9.15 8.33 -5.62
N LEU A 207 -10.36 8.09 -5.12
CA LEU A 207 -10.63 8.09 -3.69
C LEU A 207 -10.23 6.77 -3.04
N SER A 208 -9.73 6.91 -1.84
CA SER A 208 -9.38 5.78 -0.94
C SER A 208 -9.39 6.25 0.51
N GLY A 209 -9.19 5.33 1.43
CA GLY A 209 -9.08 5.62 2.86
C GLY A 209 -10.34 5.30 3.66
N PRO A 210 -10.25 5.40 5.00
CA PRO A 210 -11.34 5.04 5.90
C PRO A 210 -12.47 6.09 5.92
N GLU A 211 -13.67 5.61 6.23
CA GLU A 211 -14.77 6.50 6.55
C GLU A 211 -14.57 7.17 7.91
N PRO A 212 -15.05 8.41 8.13
CA PRO A 212 -15.83 9.24 7.20
C PRO A 212 -14.98 10.11 6.26
N GLN A 213 -13.64 10.05 6.34
CA GLN A 213 -12.74 10.96 5.63
C GLN A 213 -12.79 10.78 4.10
N ARG A 214 -13.06 9.56 3.62
CA ARG A 214 -13.28 9.31 2.20
C ARG A 214 -14.53 10.07 1.70
N THR A 215 -15.67 9.93 2.40
CA THR A 215 -16.93 10.59 2.03
C THR A 215 -16.84 12.12 2.17
N VAL A 216 -16.09 12.65 3.15
CA VAL A 216 -15.88 14.10 3.27
C VAL A 216 -15.14 14.62 2.04
N LEU A 217 -14.05 13.98 1.63
CA LEU A 217 -13.30 14.40 0.44
C LEU A 217 -14.15 14.25 -0.83
N GLU A 218 -14.92 13.18 -0.96
CA GLU A 218 -15.86 12.98 -2.07
C GLU A 218 -16.79 14.18 -2.23
N LYS A 219 -17.42 14.62 -1.15
CA LYS A 219 -18.35 15.76 -1.17
C LYS A 219 -17.66 17.07 -1.58
N ILE A 220 -16.45 17.33 -1.06
CA ILE A 220 -15.65 18.51 -1.41
C ILE A 220 -15.36 18.52 -2.91
N LEU A 221 -14.88 17.40 -3.45
CA LEU A 221 -14.49 17.30 -4.85
C LEU A 221 -15.70 17.37 -5.80
N LEU A 222 -16.78 16.64 -5.50
CA LEU A 222 -17.99 16.68 -6.34
C LEU A 222 -18.62 18.07 -6.39
N LEU A 223 -18.58 18.86 -5.30
CA LEU A 223 -19.06 20.23 -5.30
C LEU A 223 -18.23 21.11 -6.25
N GLN A 224 -16.90 20.99 -6.21
CA GLN A 224 -16.00 21.80 -7.03
C GLN A 224 -15.95 21.36 -8.49
N LEU A 225 -16.24 20.09 -8.78
CA LEU A 225 -16.34 19.58 -10.15
C LEU A 225 -17.50 20.16 -10.95
N LYS A 226 -18.50 20.76 -10.30
CA LYS A 226 -19.62 21.45 -11.01
C LYS A 226 -19.13 22.61 -11.86
N GLU A 227 -18.04 23.26 -11.46
CA GLU A 227 -17.43 24.40 -12.16
C GLU A 227 -16.23 24.00 -13.04
N PHE A 228 -15.77 22.74 -12.93
CA PHE A 228 -14.64 22.25 -13.70
C PHE A 228 -15.02 22.05 -15.16
N LYS A 229 -14.24 22.63 -16.07
CA LYS A 229 -14.39 22.46 -17.52
C LYS A 229 -13.35 21.44 -18.01
N GLY A 230 -13.82 20.28 -18.45
CA GLY A 230 -12.95 19.20 -18.92
C GLY A 230 -13.52 17.81 -18.67
N ARG A 231 -12.70 16.80 -18.96
CA ARG A 231 -13.05 15.38 -18.86
C ARG A 231 -12.51 14.83 -17.55
N CYS A 232 -13.39 14.41 -16.66
CA CYS A 232 -13.05 13.86 -15.36
C CYS A 232 -13.54 12.41 -15.21
N LEU A 233 -12.67 11.51 -14.83
CA LEU A 233 -13.03 10.18 -14.30
C LEU A 233 -12.92 10.20 -12.78
N PHE A 234 -14.03 9.91 -12.10
CA PHE A 234 -14.13 9.90 -10.65
C PHE A 234 -14.33 8.48 -10.13
N ILE A 235 -13.33 7.92 -9.44
CA ILE A 235 -13.37 6.58 -8.84
C ILE A 235 -13.57 6.72 -7.35
N ARG A 236 -14.71 6.24 -6.83
CA ARG A 236 -15.14 6.43 -5.44
C ARG A 236 -14.39 5.55 -4.45
N GLY A 237 -13.75 4.46 -4.90
CA GLY A 237 -13.03 3.52 -4.03
C GLY A 237 -13.94 2.68 -3.15
N LEU A 238 -15.12 2.28 -3.66
CA LEU A 238 -16.14 1.49 -2.99
C LEU A 238 -16.26 0.09 -3.63
N PRO A 239 -15.34 -0.86 -3.34
CA PRO A 239 -15.48 -2.23 -3.81
C PRO A 239 -16.68 -2.90 -3.12
N GLY A 240 -17.52 -3.61 -3.88
CA GLY A 240 -18.68 -4.34 -3.35
C GLY A 240 -19.91 -3.49 -3.01
N ALA A 241 -19.95 -2.22 -3.38
CA ALA A 241 -21.19 -1.47 -3.35
C ALA A 241 -22.19 -2.10 -4.33
N ASP A 242 -23.38 -2.43 -3.82
CA ASP A 242 -24.44 -3.07 -4.59
C ASP A 242 -24.66 -2.38 -5.94
N SER A 243 -24.85 -3.19 -6.99
CA SER A 243 -25.15 -2.78 -8.36
C SER A 243 -26.49 -2.03 -8.51
N SER A 244 -27.21 -1.80 -7.42
CA SER A 244 -28.47 -1.05 -7.40
C SER A 244 -28.30 0.46 -7.66
N PHE A 245 -27.12 1.02 -7.41
CA PHE A 245 -26.73 2.29 -8.01
C PHE A 245 -25.97 1.99 -9.29
N SER A 246 -26.46 2.44 -10.42
CA SER A 246 -25.78 2.30 -11.72
C SER A 246 -24.28 2.51 -11.54
N ASN A 247 -23.47 1.49 -11.85
CA ASN A 247 -22.01 1.52 -11.67
C ASN A 247 -21.33 2.67 -12.44
N GLU A 248 -22.10 3.41 -13.24
CA GLU A 248 -21.65 4.52 -14.04
C GLU A 248 -22.71 5.64 -14.03
N THR A 249 -22.33 6.81 -13.53
CA THR A 249 -23.10 8.03 -13.75
C THR A 249 -22.29 8.92 -14.67
N ILE A 250 -22.82 9.21 -15.84
CA ILE A 250 -22.22 10.15 -16.80
C ILE A 250 -23.02 11.44 -16.72
N ILE A 251 -22.37 12.52 -16.35
CA ILE A 251 -22.92 13.88 -16.39
C ILE A 251 -22.19 14.59 -17.52
N GLU A 252 -22.92 14.76 -18.65
CA GLU A 252 -22.40 15.49 -19.80
C GLU A 252 -23.18 16.79 -19.97
N ASN A 253 -22.43 17.88 -20.13
CA ASN A 253 -22.94 19.12 -20.72
C ASN A 253 -21.91 19.59 -21.76
N THR A 254 -22.19 20.65 -22.49
CA THR A 254 -21.40 21.14 -23.64
C THR A 254 -19.90 21.36 -23.34
N THR A 255 -19.52 21.48 -22.07
CA THR A 255 -18.14 21.80 -21.64
C THR A 255 -17.52 20.79 -20.69
N ASN A 256 -18.32 19.90 -20.10
CA ASN A 256 -17.88 18.99 -19.03
C ASN A 256 -18.34 17.56 -19.30
N LYS A 257 -17.43 16.62 -19.09
CA LYS A 257 -17.74 15.19 -19.00
C LYS A 257 -17.25 14.64 -17.68
N LEU A 258 -18.18 14.30 -16.80
CA LEU A 258 -17.89 13.64 -15.51
C LEU A 258 -18.39 12.20 -15.55
N GLU A 259 -17.48 11.26 -15.52
CA GLU A 259 -17.75 9.82 -15.41
C GLU A 259 -17.46 9.36 -13.99
N ILE A 260 -18.47 8.81 -13.30
CA ILE A 260 -18.32 8.34 -11.90
C ILE A 260 -18.44 6.83 -11.87
N LYS A 261 -17.47 6.17 -11.22
CA LYS A 261 -17.44 4.71 -10.99
C LYS A 261 -17.21 4.40 -9.52
N ASN A 262 -17.89 3.39 -9.01
CA ASN A 262 -17.70 2.95 -7.63
C ASN A 262 -16.33 2.32 -7.44
N HIS A 263 -15.90 1.46 -8.35
CA HIS A 263 -14.63 0.73 -8.29
C HIS A 263 -14.13 0.34 -9.69
N LEU A 264 -12.84 0.12 -9.82
CA LEU A 264 -12.21 -0.48 -10.99
C LEU A 264 -11.31 -1.63 -10.52
N ASN A 265 -11.25 -2.72 -11.28
CA ASN A 265 -10.27 -3.78 -11.05
C ASN A 265 -8.84 -3.29 -11.40
N SER A 266 -7.82 -4.08 -11.08
CA SER A 266 -6.41 -3.69 -11.26
C SER A 266 -6.08 -3.30 -12.70
N THR A 267 -6.52 -4.07 -13.68
CA THR A 267 -6.26 -3.82 -15.10
C THR A 267 -6.93 -2.55 -15.59
N GLN A 268 -8.20 -2.36 -15.21
CA GLN A 268 -8.96 -1.16 -15.57
C GLN A 268 -8.36 0.09 -14.93
N LEU A 269 -7.96 0.00 -13.63
CA LEU A 269 -7.38 1.10 -12.90
C LEU A 269 -6.00 1.48 -13.47
N ASN A 270 -5.15 0.49 -13.81
CA ASN A 270 -3.88 0.72 -14.48
C ASN A 270 -4.05 1.53 -15.76
N LYS A 271 -5.00 1.13 -16.61
CA LYS A 271 -5.31 1.83 -17.85
C LYS A 271 -5.86 3.24 -17.59
N ALA A 272 -6.81 3.39 -16.66
CA ALA A 272 -7.43 4.67 -16.32
C ALA A 272 -6.41 5.69 -15.79
N ILE A 273 -5.49 5.29 -14.91
CA ILE A 273 -4.42 6.16 -14.42
C ILE A 273 -3.56 6.66 -15.58
N GLN A 274 -3.21 5.78 -16.52
CA GLN A 274 -2.36 6.16 -17.65
C GLN A 274 -3.10 7.01 -18.68
N GLN A 275 -4.40 6.85 -18.81
CA GLN A 275 -5.27 7.66 -19.69
C GLN A 275 -5.63 9.05 -19.12
N ALA A 276 -5.23 9.38 -17.90
CA ALA A 276 -5.45 10.69 -17.32
C ALA A 276 -4.21 11.59 -17.46
N GLU A 277 -4.38 12.89 -17.61
CA GLU A 277 -3.28 13.84 -17.61
C GLU A 277 -2.68 13.98 -16.21
N ILE A 278 -3.55 14.16 -15.20
CA ILE A 278 -3.15 14.27 -13.79
C ILE A 278 -4.08 13.43 -12.90
N VAL A 279 -3.54 12.89 -11.80
CA VAL A 279 -4.31 12.12 -10.81
C VAL A 279 -4.46 12.92 -9.53
N ILE A 280 -5.67 12.95 -8.96
CA ILE A 280 -5.93 13.49 -7.62
C ILE A 280 -6.22 12.30 -6.70
N SER A 281 -5.45 12.15 -5.63
CA SER A 281 -5.61 11.02 -4.71
C SER A 281 -5.17 11.34 -3.28
N ARG A 282 -5.41 10.40 -2.35
CA ARG A 282 -4.77 10.43 -1.02
C ARG A 282 -3.27 10.15 -1.14
N SER A 283 -2.48 10.67 -0.19
CA SER A 283 -1.04 10.42 -0.08
C SER A 283 -0.73 9.09 0.61
N GLY A 284 -1.51 8.03 0.32
CA GLY A 284 -1.25 6.69 0.82
C GLY A 284 -0.02 6.08 0.14
N TYR A 285 0.86 5.42 0.90
CA TYR A 285 2.15 4.95 0.40
C TYR A 285 2.05 4.03 -0.82
N THR A 286 1.08 3.11 -0.85
CA THR A 286 0.88 2.21 -1.99
C THR A 286 0.46 2.97 -3.25
N THR A 287 -0.45 3.95 -3.12
CA THR A 287 -0.85 4.81 -4.24
C THR A 287 0.33 5.63 -4.76
N VAL A 288 1.17 6.14 -3.86
CA VAL A 288 2.41 6.86 -4.23
C VAL A 288 3.34 5.96 -5.04
N MET A 289 3.56 4.71 -4.62
CA MET A 289 4.36 3.74 -5.38
C MET A 289 3.77 3.47 -6.77
N ASP A 290 2.46 3.31 -6.86
CA ASP A 290 1.75 3.09 -8.13
C ASP A 290 1.94 4.28 -9.09
N LEU A 291 1.81 5.51 -8.59
CA LEU A 291 2.00 6.73 -9.38
C LEU A 291 3.46 6.90 -9.85
N ILE A 292 4.42 6.57 -8.99
CA ILE A 292 5.86 6.59 -9.33
C ILE A 292 6.16 5.54 -10.40
N LYS A 293 5.65 4.29 -10.25
CA LYS A 293 5.81 3.21 -11.23
C LYS A 293 5.32 3.63 -12.61
N LEU A 294 4.21 4.35 -12.67
CA LEU A 294 3.59 4.82 -13.91
C LEU A 294 4.13 6.19 -14.39
N ASN A 295 5.08 6.78 -13.68
CA ASN A 295 5.61 8.12 -13.95
C ASN A 295 4.49 9.16 -14.12
N LYS A 296 3.50 9.15 -13.21
CA LYS A 296 2.27 9.92 -13.33
C LYS A 296 2.28 11.18 -12.47
N LYS A 297 1.95 12.33 -13.05
CA LYS A 297 1.70 13.57 -12.30
C LYS A 297 0.52 13.40 -11.36
N ALA A 298 0.66 13.89 -10.13
CA ALA A 298 -0.46 13.83 -9.20
C ALA A 298 -0.51 15.03 -8.25
N ILE A 299 -1.73 15.28 -7.76
CA ILE A 299 -2.05 16.15 -6.63
C ILE A 299 -2.43 15.24 -5.48
N LEU A 300 -1.66 15.27 -4.40
CA LEU A 300 -1.92 14.42 -3.24
C LEU A 300 -2.59 15.22 -2.12
N ILE A 301 -3.66 14.63 -1.57
CA ILE A 301 -4.44 15.22 -0.48
C ILE A 301 -4.33 14.30 0.74
N PRO A 302 -3.50 14.63 1.75
CA PRO A 302 -3.37 13.79 2.94
C PRO A 302 -4.70 13.67 3.68
N THR A 303 -4.95 12.51 4.28
CA THR A 303 -6.10 12.32 5.16
C THR A 303 -5.85 13.06 6.47
N PRO A 304 -6.71 14.02 6.88
CA PRO A 304 -6.54 14.74 8.14
C PRO A 304 -6.43 13.80 9.34
N GLY A 305 -5.40 14.00 10.16
CA GLY A 305 -5.13 13.19 11.34
C GLY A 305 -4.37 11.86 11.08
N GLN A 306 -4.10 11.49 9.84
CA GLN A 306 -3.19 10.39 9.53
C GLN A 306 -1.75 10.91 9.40
N THR A 307 -1.00 10.81 10.50
CA THR A 307 0.36 11.37 10.60
C THR A 307 1.34 10.87 9.52
N GLU A 308 1.18 9.64 9.09
CA GLU A 308 1.93 9.08 7.97
C GLU A 308 1.66 9.83 6.67
N GLN A 309 0.38 9.99 6.31
CA GLN A 309 -0.01 10.66 5.07
C GLN A 309 0.35 12.15 5.08
N GLU A 310 0.16 12.83 6.23
CA GLU A 310 0.57 14.22 6.42
C GLU A 310 2.08 14.38 6.23
N TYR A 311 2.88 13.46 6.80
CA TYR A 311 4.33 13.44 6.63
C TYR A 311 4.75 13.17 5.18
N LEU A 312 4.18 12.13 4.56
CA LEU A 312 4.47 11.77 3.17
C LEU A 312 4.15 12.91 2.21
N ALA A 313 2.97 13.54 2.34
CA ALA A 313 2.60 14.68 1.52
C ALA A 313 3.65 15.79 1.59
N LYS A 314 4.05 16.18 2.81
CA LYS A 314 5.09 17.21 3.01
C LYS A 314 6.45 16.79 2.43
N HIS A 315 6.87 15.56 2.65
CA HIS A 315 8.13 15.01 2.13
C HIS A 315 8.14 15.02 0.60
N LEU A 316 7.09 14.50 -0.03
CA LEU A 316 6.96 14.39 -1.48
C LEU A 316 6.83 15.75 -2.18
N MET A 317 6.22 16.73 -1.52
CA MET A 317 6.21 18.12 -1.98
C MET A 317 7.61 18.74 -1.96
N ASN A 318 8.35 18.57 -0.85
CA ASN A 318 9.69 19.11 -0.68
C ASN A 318 10.71 18.47 -1.65
N THR A 319 10.58 17.18 -1.93
CA THR A 319 11.41 16.44 -2.89
C THR A 319 10.94 16.61 -4.33
N LYS A 320 9.91 17.42 -4.58
CA LYS A 320 9.33 17.71 -5.90
C LYS A 320 8.83 16.47 -6.65
N ASN A 321 8.51 15.39 -5.92
CA ASN A 321 7.93 14.21 -6.54
C ASN A 321 6.44 14.44 -6.88
N PHE A 322 5.68 15.08 -5.96
CA PHE A 322 4.25 15.35 -6.16
C PHE A 322 3.86 16.71 -5.59
N TYR A 323 2.92 17.36 -6.25
CA TYR A 323 2.24 18.53 -5.69
C TYR A 323 1.26 18.07 -4.62
N THR A 324 1.13 18.80 -3.51
CA THR A 324 0.25 18.43 -2.41
C THR A 324 -0.53 19.62 -1.88
N GLN A 325 -1.77 19.37 -1.43
CA GLN A 325 -2.60 20.37 -0.76
C GLN A 325 -3.40 19.72 0.38
N ASN A 326 -3.54 20.41 1.51
CA ASN A 326 -4.33 19.93 2.63
C ASN A 326 -5.84 19.91 2.29
N GLN A 327 -6.58 18.94 2.84
CA GLN A 327 -8.00 18.78 2.56
C GLN A 327 -8.82 20.01 2.94
N ASP A 328 -8.52 20.63 4.09
CA ASP A 328 -9.32 21.73 4.63
C ASP A 328 -9.21 23.02 3.81
N GLU A 329 -8.12 23.15 3.02
CA GLU A 329 -7.83 24.30 2.15
C GLU A 329 -7.94 23.94 0.67
N PHE A 330 -8.46 22.74 0.34
CA PHE A 330 -8.43 22.23 -1.01
C PHE A 330 -9.37 23.01 -1.94
N LEU A 331 -8.79 23.60 -2.97
CA LEU A 331 -9.47 24.27 -4.07
C LEU A 331 -8.99 23.68 -5.39
N LEU A 332 -9.88 22.99 -6.12
CA LEU A 332 -9.56 22.28 -7.36
C LEU A 332 -8.91 23.19 -8.42
N SER A 333 -9.50 24.37 -8.66
CA SER A 333 -8.99 25.31 -9.65
C SER A 333 -7.57 25.80 -9.32
N LYS A 334 -7.31 26.13 -8.05
CA LYS A 334 -5.99 26.52 -7.55
C LYS A 334 -5.01 25.34 -7.65
N ALA A 335 -5.42 24.17 -7.19
CA ALA A 335 -4.58 22.97 -7.19
C ALA A 335 -4.15 22.58 -8.61
N MET A 336 -5.05 22.65 -9.59
CA MET A 336 -4.73 22.41 -11.01
C MET A 336 -3.75 23.45 -11.56
N THR A 337 -3.97 24.72 -11.28
CA THR A 337 -3.09 25.80 -11.74
C THR A 337 -1.67 25.67 -11.18
N GLU A 338 -1.56 25.41 -9.88
CA GLU A 338 -0.26 25.26 -9.21
C GLU A 338 0.44 23.95 -9.60
N ALA A 339 -0.30 22.84 -9.74
CA ALA A 339 0.26 21.59 -10.19
C ALA A 339 0.77 21.64 -11.64
N ALA A 340 0.14 22.43 -12.51
CA ALA A 340 0.62 22.64 -13.87
C ALA A 340 1.96 23.37 -13.92
N LYS A 341 2.22 24.29 -12.98
CA LYS A 341 3.48 25.04 -12.83
C LYS A 341 4.54 24.29 -12.01
N PHE A 342 4.13 23.22 -11.31
CA PHE A 342 5.00 22.49 -10.41
C PHE A 342 6.09 21.75 -11.18
N ASN A 343 7.34 21.92 -10.78
CA ASN A 343 8.47 21.25 -11.40
C ASN A 343 8.63 19.83 -10.83
N TYR A 344 7.89 18.85 -11.42
CA TYR A 344 7.98 17.47 -11.03
C TYR A 344 9.37 16.90 -11.35
N LEU A 345 10.07 16.44 -10.32
CA LEU A 345 11.32 15.71 -10.50
C LEU A 345 11.00 14.22 -10.66
N TYR A 346 10.89 13.78 -11.91
CA TYR A 346 10.79 12.35 -12.21
C TYR A 346 12.17 11.73 -12.07
N VAL A 347 12.33 10.95 -11.02
CA VAL A 347 13.54 10.18 -10.84
C VAL A 347 13.41 8.90 -11.65
N ASN A 348 14.37 8.65 -12.54
CA ASN A 348 14.46 7.41 -13.31
C ASN A 348 14.93 6.28 -12.38
N LYS A 349 14.01 5.83 -11.49
CA LYS A 349 14.28 4.83 -10.46
C LYS A 349 14.34 3.45 -11.09
N LYS A 350 15.34 2.66 -10.68
CA LYS A 350 15.38 1.23 -11.04
C LYS A 350 14.14 0.56 -10.48
N MET A 351 13.21 0.26 -11.35
CA MET A 351 12.01 -0.50 -11.02
C MET A 351 12.35 -1.99 -10.90
N ASP A 352 11.52 -2.72 -10.17
CA ASP A 352 11.60 -4.18 -10.07
C ASP A 352 12.85 -4.72 -9.33
N GLN A 353 13.50 -3.91 -8.47
CA GLN A 353 14.59 -4.37 -7.60
C GLN A 353 14.16 -5.54 -6.70
N TYR A 354 12.88 -5.60 -6.32
CA TYR A 354 12.33 -6.69 -5.52
C TYR A 354 12.54 -8.07 -6.16
N VAL A 355 12.59 -8.16 -7.48
CA VAL A 355 12.80 -9.44 -8.21
C VAL A 355 14.08 -10.13 -7.74
N ASN A 356 15.21 -9.44 -7.80
CA ASN A 356 16.49 -10.00 -7.36
C ASN A 356 16.49 -10.36 -5.86
N ILE A 357 15.80 -9.57 -5.04
CA ILE A 357 15.75 -9.81 -3.58
C ILE A 357 14.89 -11.05 -3.26
N VAL A 358 13.79 -11.23 -3.99
CA VAL A 358 12.96 -12.45 -3.88
C VAL A 358 13.72 -13.67 -4.38
N ASP A 359 14.46 -13.57 -5.49
CA ASP A 359 15.29 -14.67 -6.00
C ASP A 359 16.38 -15.07 -4.98
N MET A 360 17.09 -14.11 -4.37
CA MET A 360 18.04 -14.37 -3.28
C MET A 360 17.38 -15.03 -2.06
N PHE A 361 16.13 -14.72 -1.76
CA PHE A 361 15.37 -15.35 -0.68
C PHE A 361 15.05 -16.82 -1.03
N LEU A 362 14.64 -17.10 -2.27
CA LEU A 362 14.42 -18.47 -2.75
C LEU A 362 15.70 -19.32 -2.75
N GLU A 363 16.83 -18.74 -3.14
CA GLU A 363 18.14 -19.41 -3.03
C GLU A 363 18.47 -19.82 -1.60
N LYS A 364 18.20 -18.95 -0.61
CA LYS A 364 18.40 -19.28 0.81
C LYS A 364 17.50 -20.42 1.30
N ILE A 365 16.29 -20.52 0.77
CA ILE A 365 15.37 -21.62 1.10
C ILE A 365 15.97 -22.93 0.55
N ASN A 366 16.33 -22.95 -0.72
CA ASN A 366 16.84 -24.15 -1.39
C ASN A 366 18.16 -24.65 -0.78
N ASN A 367 19.05 -23.73 -0.37
CA ASN A 367 20.32 -24.10 0.27
C ASN A 367 20.14 -24.66 1.71
N LYS A 368 18.99 -24.42 2.38
CA LYS A 368 18.66 -25.05 3.66
C LYS A 368 18.04 -26.43 3.53
N VAL A 369 17.41 -26.75 2.42
CA VAL A 369 16.81 -28.07 2.15
C VAL A 369 17.87 -29.09 1.72
N GLY A 370 19.07 -28.64 1.34
CA GLY A 370 20.19 -29.50 0.92
C GLY A 370 21.17 -29.89 2.04
N LEU A 371 20.88 -29.55 3.30
CA LEU A 371 21.61 -29.96 4.50
C LEU A 371 20.70 -30.76 5.45
#